data_02fb63d5a28c990e13fa58c54cddcd16
#
_entry.id   02fb63d5a28c990e13fa58c54cddcd16
#
_cell.length_a   1.000
_cell.length_b   1.000
_cell.length_c   1.000
_cell.angle_alpha   90.00
_cell.angle_beta   90.00
_cell.angle_gamma   90.00
#
_symmetry.space_group_name_H-M   'P 1'
#
loop_
_entity.id
_entity.type
_entity.pdbx_description
1 polymer ?
#
loop_
_entity_poly.entity_id
_entity_poly.type
_entity_poly.pdbx_seq_one_letter_code
_entity_poly.pdbx_strand_id
1 'polypeptide(L)'
;MPKRTDINTILVIGSGPIVIGQACEFDYSGTQGIKALKEEGYEVVLVNSNPATIMTDPGLADRTYIEPIEPETVAAIVRKERPCAILPTLGGQTGLNTALALAKSGVLAECGTELIGARAEVIEKAESRELFRQAMENIGLKVPQSAIAHNMDDVRRIGSSMPFPMIIRPAFTLGGTGGGIAYNMEDLEEIAGDGLTASPVSEVMIEQSVIGWKEFEMEVMRDTADNCVIVCSIENVDAMGVHTGDSITVAPAQTLTDREYQKMRDASLAI
;
A
#
# COMPACT_ATOMS: atom_id res chain seq x y z
N MET A 1 15.49 -14.46 -11.35
CA MET A 1 15.98 -14.25 -9.95
C MET A 1 16.16 -15.61 -9.31
N PRO A 2 17.37 -16.05 -8.96
CA PRO A 2 17.55 -17.35 -8.33
C PRO A 2 17.01 -17.37 -6.92
N LYS A 3 16.58 -18.55 -6.46
CA LYS A 3 16.18 -18.78 -5.07
C LYS A 3 17.30 -18.35 -4.11
N ARG A 4 16.96 -17.66 -3.03
CA ARG A 4 17.88 -17.36 -1.93
C ARG A 4 18.10 -18.61 -1.08
N THR A 5 19.36 -19.00 -0.94
CA THR A 5 19.75 -20.20 -0.19
C THR A 5 20.15 -19.91 1.26
N ASP A 6 20.25 -18.65 1.61
CA ASP A 6 20.55 -18.14 2.95
C ASP A 6 19.29 -17.96 3.85
N ILE A 7 18.10 -18.07 3.26
CA ILE A 7 16.81 -18.03 3.94
C ILE A 7 16.21 -19.44 3.97
N ASN A 8 15.72 -19.86 5.12
CA ASN A 8 15.04 -21.15 5.30
C ASN A 8 13.59 -20.98 5.75
N THR A 9 13.36 -20.13 6.74
CA THR A 9 12.02 -19.91 7.34
C THR A 9 11.57 -18.49 7.10
N ILE A 10 10.35 -18.34 6.58
CA ILE A 10 9.73 -17.03 6.26
C ILE A 10 8.43 -16.89 7.05
N LEU A 11 8.31 -15.80 7.80
CA LEU A 11 7.06 -15.38 8.42
C LEU A 11 6.26 -14.52 7.44
N VAL A 12 5.05 -14.96 7.13
CA VAL A 12 4.07 -14.18 6.33
C VAL A 12 3.08 -13.53 7.30
N ILE A 13 2.88 -12.24 7.16
CA ILE A 13 1.84 -11.50 7.89
C ILE A 13 0.63 -11.38 6.99
N GLY A 14 -0.52 -11.86 7.46
CA GLY A 14 -1.81 -11.74 6.76
C GLY A 14 -2.46 -10.38 6.96
N SER A 15 -3.59 -10.18 6.32
CA SER A 15 -4.33 -8.89 6.32
C SER A 15 -5.32 -8.74 7.49
N GLY A 16 -5.56 -9.82 8.24
CA GLY A 16 -6.61 -9.82 9.26
C GLY A 16 -8.00 -10.07 8.70
N PRO A 17 -9.04 -9.56 9.36
CA PRO A 17 -10.42 -9.70 8.88
C PRO A 17 -10.62 -9.00 7.53
N ILE A 18 -11.44 -9.60 6.67
CA ILE A 18 -11.85 -8.97 5.41
C ILE A 18 -12.78 -7.81 5.74
N VAL A 19 -12.40 -6.61 5.32
CA VAL A 19 -13.19 -5.39 5.44
C VAL A 19 -13.74 -5.03 4.06
N ILE A 20 -14.97 -4.56 4.00
CA ILE A 20 -15.59 -4.13 2.73
C ILE A 20 -14.71 -3.05 2.09
N GLY A 21 -14.36 -3.25 0.82
CA GLY A 21 -13.43 -2.37 0.09
C GLY A 21 -11.94 -2.64 0.35
N GLN A 22 -11.61 -3.65 1.17
CA GLN A 22 -10.24 -4.12 1.40
C GLN A 22 -10.21 -5.64 1.53
N ALA A 23 -9.15 -6.27 1.02
CA ALA A 23 -8.62 -7.51 1.54
C ALA A 23 -9.14 -8.85 1.00
N CYS A 24 -10.15 -8.94 0.19
CA CYS A 24 -10.46 -10.23 -0.46
C CYS A 24 -9.32 -10.64 -1.41
N GLU A 25 -8.72 -9.68 -2.10
CA GLU A 25 -7.53 -9.88 -2.92
C GLU A 25 -6.32 -10.31 -2.09
N PHE A 26 -6.16 -9.82 -0.87
CA PHE A 26 -5.04 -10.18 0.01
C PHE A 26 -5.13 -11.62 0.52
N ASP A 27 -6.32 -12.15 0.76
CA ASP A 27 -6.49 -13.54 1.15
C ASP A 27 -6.04 -14.48 0.02
N TYR A 28 -6.43 -14.18 -1.21
CA TYR A 28 -6.01 -14.94 -2.38
C TYR A 28 -4.50 -14.78 -2.66
N SER A 29 -3.99 -13.56 -2.71
CA SER A 29 -2.57 -13.29 -2.98
C SER A 29 -1.67 -13.89 -1.90
N GLY A 30 -2.08 -13.79 -0.63
CA GLY A 30 -1.37 -14.40 0.48
C GLY A 30 -1.35 -15.94 0.39
N THR A 31 -2.46 -16.55 0.02
CA THR A 31 -2.54 -17.99 -0.23
C THR A 31 -1.61 -18.41 -1.36
N GLN A 32 -1.60 -17.70 -2.48
CA GLN A 32 -0.70 -18.00 -3.60
C GLN A 32 0.77 -17.75 -3.23
N GLY A 33 1.05 -16.69 -2.47
CA GLY A 33 2.39 -16.43 -1.97
C GLY A 33 2.92 -17.55 -1.07
N ILE A 34 2.11 -18.05 -0.13
CA ILE A 34 2.47 -19.18 0.72
C ILE A 34 2.77 -20.43 -0.12
N LYS A 35 1.89 -20.74 -1.10
CA LYS A 35 2.11 -21.88 -2.00
C LYS A 35 3.42 -21.75 -2.78
N ALA A 36 3.68 -20.58 -3.37
CA ALA A 36 4.91 -20.32 -4.11
C ALA A 36 6.16 -20.47 -3.24
N LEU A 37 6.12 -19.94 -2.01
CA LEU A 37 7.23 -20.08 -1.06
C LEU A 37 7.49 -21.56 -0.70
N LYS A 38 6.43 -22.34 -0.48
CA LYS A 38 6.56 -23.77 -0.18
C LYS A 38 7.05 -24.58 -1.38
N GLU A 39 6.59 -24.25 -2.60
CA GLU A 39 7.09 -24.87 -3.84
C GLU A 39 8.58 -24.62 -4.04
N GLU A 40 9.06 -23.42 -3.65
CA GLU A 40 10.50 -23.10 -3.61
C GLU A 40 11.22 -23.79 -2.44
N GLY A 41 10.52 -24.48 -1.54
CA GLY A 41 11.09 -25.24 -0.43
C GLY A 41 11.48 -24.40 0.77
N TYR A 42 10.82 -23.27 0.99
CA TYR A 42 10.88 -22.52 2.25
C TYR A 42 9.90 -23.09 3.28
N GLU A 43 10.29 -23.03 4.54
CA GLU A 43 9.38 -23.26 5.66
C GLU A 43 8.59 -21.96 5.90
N VAL A 44 7.26 -22.05 5.92
CA VAL A 44 6.38 -20.89 6.03
C VAL A 44 5.65 -20.87 7.36
N VAL A 45 5.84 -19.80 8.10
CA VAL A 45 5.05 -19.46 9.30
C VAL A 45 4.06 -18.37 8.90
N LEU A 46 2.79 -18.54 9.23
CA LEU A 46 1.74 -17.56 8.97
C LEU A 46 1.22 -16.98 10.28
N VAL A 47 1.03 -15.68 10.36
CA VAL A 47 0.18 -15.02 11.35
C VAL A 47 -0.98 -14.31 10.66
N ASN A 48 -2.20 -14.64 11.07
CA ASN A 48 -3.42 -13.97 10.59
C ASN A 48 -4.50 -14.05 11.67
N SER A 49 -5.18 -12.94 11.94
CA SER A 49 -6.22 -12.88 12.97
C SER A 49 -7.57 -13.47 12.54
N ASN A 50 -7.76 -13.73 11.25
CA ASN A 50 -9.00 -14.29 10.73
C ASN A 50 -8.89 -15.82 10.59
N PRO A 51 -9.62 -16.62 11.37
CA PRO A 51 -9.59 -18.09 11.27
C PRO A 51 -10.39 -18.63 10.07
N ALA A 52 -11.18 -17.80 9.40
CA ALA A 52 -12.13 -18.22 8.36
C ALA A 52 -11.69 -17.78 6.94
N THR A 53 -10.39 -17.77 6.68
CA THR A 53 -9.83 -17.46 5.36
C THR A 53 -9.13 -18.68 4.77
N ILE A 54 -8.94 -18.68 3.45
CA ILE A 54 -8.18 -19.74 2.74
C ILE A 54 -6.73 -19.75 3.27
N MET A 55 -6.16 -18.59 3.58
CA MET A 55 -4.80 -18.48 4.10
C MET A 55 -4.56 -19.30 5.36
N THR A 56 -5.56 -19.41 6.24
CA THR A 56 -5.46 -20.10 7.53
C THR A 56 -5.91 -21.55 7.47
N ASP A 57 -6.23 -22.07 6.28
CA ASP A 57 -6.58 -23.49 6.13
C ASP A 57 -5.44 -24.39 6.63
N PRO A 58 -5.79 -25.46 7.39
CA PRO A 58 -4.80 -26.41 7.88
C PRO A 58 -3.94 -27.00 6.76
N GLY A 59 -2.63 -26.99 6.95
CA GLY A 59 -1.67 -27.57 6.00
C GLY A 59 -1.25 -26.61 4.87
N LEU A 60 -1.82 -25.40 4.76
CA LEU A 60 -1.32 -24.41 3.83
C LEU A 60 0.06 -23.90 4.22
N ALA A 61 0.19 -23.30 5.41
CA ALA A 61 1.49 -22.96 5.99
C ALA A 61 2.00 -24.14 6.87
N ASP A 62 3.29 -24.17 7.15
CA ASP A 62 3.89 -25.19 8.03
C ASP A 62 3.50 -24.95 9.49
N ARG A 63 3.37 -23.69 9.88
CA ARG A 63 2.80 -23.26 11.17
C ARG A 63 1.90 -22.05 10.97
N THR A 64 0.73 -22.08 11.60
CA THR A 64 -0.26 -21.00 11.51
C THR A 64 -0.58 -20.50 12.92
N TYR A 65 -0.44 -19.18 13.09
CA TYR A 65 -0.83 -18.45 14.29
C TYR A 65 -2.11 -17.67 13.98
N ILE A 66 -3.21 -18.05 14.64
CA ILE A 66 -4.48 -17.31 14.59
C ILE A 66 -4.47 -16.38 15.81
N GLU A 67 -3.81 -15.25 15.63
CA GLU A 67 -3.54 -14.29 16.69
C GLU A 67 -3.74 -12.85 16.16
N PRO A 68 -3.97 -11.87 17.06
CA PRO A 68 -4.04 -10.46 16.65
C PRO A 68 -2.79 -10.02 15.90
N ILE A 69 -2.97 -9.29 14.81
CA ILE A 69 -1.87 -8.72 14.04
C ILE A 69 -1.47 -7.37 14.67
N GLU A 70 -1.01 -7.45 15.91
CA GLU A 70 -0.50 -6.32 16.69
C GLU A 70 1.01 -6.45 16.86
N PRO A 71 1.76 -5.34 16.92
CA PRO A 71 3.22 -5.39 16.98
C PRO A 71 3.76 -6.24 18.13
N GLU A 72 3.16 -6.21 19.31
CA GLU A 72 3.58 -6.97 20.48
C GLU A 72 3.38 -8.48 20.29
N THR A 73 2.23 -8.87 19.77
CA THR A 73 1.88 -10.26 19.49
C THR A 73 2.79 -10.84 18.41
N VAL A 74 2.96 -10.12 17.31
CA VAL A 74 3.84 -10.56 16.23
C VAL A 74 5.30 -10.58 16.66
N ALA A 75 5.75 -9.63 17.49
CA ALA A 75 7.09 -9.66 18.08
C ALA A 75 7.32 -10.91 18.94
N ALA A 76 6.31 -11.35 19.71
CA ALA A 76 6.41 -12.59 20.49
C ALA A 76 6.54 -13.82 19.56
N ILE A 77 5.81 -13.85 18.44
CA ILE A 77 5.92 -14.90 17.43
C ILE A 77 7.32 -14.89 16.79
N VAL A 78 7.83 -13.71 16.40
CA VAL A 78 9.18 -13.54 15.83
C VAL A 78 10.27 -14.07 16.80
N ARG A 79 10.18 -13.74 18.08
CA ARG A 79 11.13 -14.25 19.10
C ARG A 79 11.05 -15.76 19.27
N LYS A 80 9.85 -16.34 19.18
CA LYS A 80 9.62 -17.79 19.33
C LYS A 80 10.11 -18.55 18.10
N GLU A 81 9.71 -18.12 16.91
CA GLU A 81 9.98 -18.82 15.65
C GLU A 81 11.35 -18.51 15.06
N ARG A 82 11.90 -17.32 15.35
CA ARG A 82 13.16 -16.80 14.81
C ARG A 82 13.26 -16.99 13.28
N PRO A 83 12.26 -16.51 12.52
CA PRO A 83 12.28 -16.66 11.08
C PRO A 83 13.48 -15.90 10.49
N CYS A 84 14.07 -16.41 9.41
CA CYS A 84 15.13 -15.70 8.70
C CYS A 84 14.62 -14.39 8.09
N ALA A 85 13.36 -14.42 7.63
CA ALA A 85 12.76 -13.27 6.96
C ALA A 85 11.26 -13.10 7.29
N ILE A 86 10.77 -11.88 7.14
CA ILE A 86 9.33 -11.55 7.18
C ILE A 86 8.91 -11.01 5.82
N LEU A 87 7.80 -11.53 5.29
CA LEU A 87 7.12 -11.03 4.09
C LEU A 87 5.82 -10.31 4.49
N PRO A 88 5.83 -8.97 4.59
CA PRO A 88 4.66 -8.21 5.05
C PRO A 88 3.71 -7.79 3.91
N THR A 89 4.18 -7.79 2.67
CA THR A 89 3.48 -7.19 1.53
C THR A 89 2.20 -7.91 1.13
N LEU A 90 2.01 -9.15 1.58
CA LEU A 90 0.78 -9.92 1.35
C LEU A 90 -0.32 -9.65 2.40
N GLY A 91 -0.04 -8.84 3.40
CA GLY A 91 -0.97 -8.49 4.47
C GLY A 91 -1.60 -7.10 4.35
N GLY A 92 -1.48 -6.47 3.19
CA GLY A 92 -1.97 -5.11 2.97
C GLY A 92 -1.42 -4.11 3.99
N GLN A 93 -2.16 -3.04 4.25
CA GLN A 93 -1.75 -1.98 5.19
C GLN A 93 -1.48 -2.51 6.61
N THR A 94 -2.26 -3.47 7.07
CA THR A 94 -2.06 -4.10 8.39
C THR A 94 -0.69 -4.77 8.49
N GLY A 95 -0.31 -5.55 7.47
CA GLY A 95 0.99 -6.20 7.40
C GLY A 95 2.14 -5.22 7.33
N LEU A 96 2.03 -4.19 6.49
CA LEU A 96 3.06 -3.16 6.32
C LEU A 96 3.27 -2.33 7.60
N ASN A 97 2.19 -1.87 8.25
CA ASN A 97 2.26 -1.12 9.50
C ASN A 97 2.89 -1.94 10.63
N THR A 98 2.51 -3.21 10.73
CA THR A 98 3.07 -4.13 11.73
C THR A 98 4.56 -4.35 11.49
N ALA A 99 4.97 -4.60 10.23
CA ALA A 99 6.38 -4.79 9.88
C ALA A 99 7.23 -3.54 10.21
N LEU A 100 6.69 -2.34 9.93
CA LEU A 100 7.37 -1.09 10.25
C LEU A 100 7.53 -0.89 11.76
N ALA A 101 6.49 -1.23 12.55
CA ALA A 101 6.56 -1.19 14.01
C ALA A 101 7.59 -2.19 14.56
N LEU A 102 7.65 -3.41 14.02
CA LEU A 102 8.66 -4.41 14.38
C LEU A 102 10.08 -3.93 14.07
N ALA A 103 10.29 -3.30 12.91
CA ALA A 103 11.60 -2.74 12.56
C ALA A 103 12.01 -1.64 13.55
N LYS A 104 11.09 -0.71 13.88
CA LYS A 104 11.33 0.41 14.81
C LYS A 104 11.56 -0.06 16.25
N SER A 105 10.93 -1.15 16.67
CA SER A 105 11.12 -1.71 18.03
C SER A 105 12.47 -2.41 18.24
N GLY A 106 13.19 -2.71 17.16
CA GLY A 106 14.48 -3.42 17.21
C GLY A 106 14.38 -4.94 17.30
N VAL A 107 13.18 -5.51 17.38
CA VAL A 107 13.00 -6.97 17.50
C VAL A 107 13.54 -7.74 16.30
N LEU A 108 13.50 -7.14 15.11
CA LEU A 108 14.05 -7.76 13.90
C LEU A 108 15.58 -7.94 14.03
N ALA A 109 16.29 -6.91 14.49
CA ALA A 109 17.72 -6.97 14.74
C ALA A 109 18.07 -7.95 15.88
N GLU A 110 17.27 -7.95 16.96
CA GLU A 110 17.39 -8.90 18.09
C GLU A 110 17.33 -10.36 17.61
N CYS A 111 16.45 -10.67 16.65
CA CYS A 111 16.23 -12.03 16.16
C CYS A 111 17.06 -12.40 14.94
N GLY A 112 17.75 -11.45 14.31
CA GLY A 112 18.46 -11.64 13.05
C GLY A 112 17.52 -11.86 11.87
N THR A 113 16.34 -11.24 11.91
CA THR A 113 15.27 -11.38 10.91
C THR A 113 15.30 -10.19 9.97
N GLU A 114 15.23 -10.42 8.67
CA GLU A 114 15.14 -9.34 7.67
C GLU A 114 13.72 -9.16 7.11
N LEU A 115 13.42 -7.97 6.61
CA LEU A 115 12.22 -7.74 5.79
C LEU A 115 12.52 -8.04 4.33
N ILE A 116 11.70 -8.88 3.70
CA ILE A 116 11.75 -9.19 2.27
C ILE A 116 10.49 -8.68 1.57
N GLY A 117 10.56 -8.53 0.24
CA GLY A 117 9.51 -7.88 -0.54
C GLY A 117 9.64 -6.36 -0.51
N ALA A 118 9.70 -5.76 0.67
CA ALA A 118 9.97 -4.34 0.85
C ALA A 118 10.73 -4.09 2.16
N ARG A 119 11.74 -3.23 2.13
CA ARG A 119 12.49 -2.79 3.31
C ARG A 119 11.72 -1.72 4.09
N ALA A 120 12.01 -1.55 5.37
CA ALA A 120 11.30 -0.59 6.24
C ALA A 120 11.31 0.84 5.69
N GLU A 121 12.45 1.32 5.19
CA GLU A 121 12.57 2.66 4.60
C GLU A 121 11.80 2.82 3.29
N VAL A 122 11.62 1.74 2.54
CA VAL A 122 10.79 1.73 1.32
C VAL A 122 9.32 1.78 1.67
N ILE A 123 8.90 0.99 2.68
CA ILE A 123 7.52 1.02 3.21
C ILE A 123 7.20 2.43 3.70
N GLU A 124 8.07 3.02 4.53
CA GLU A 124 7.85 4.37 5.07
C GLU A 124 7.75 5.43 3.96
N LYS A 125 8.61 5.33 2.94
CA LYS A 125 8.57 6.22 1.77
C LYS A 125 7.27 6.07 0.97
N ALA A 126 6.81 4.84 0.75
CA ALA A 126 5.58 4.57 0.00
C ALA A 126 4.32 5.02 0.76
N GLU A 127 4.31 4.83 2.08
CA GLU A 127 3.15 5.15 2.93
C GLU A 127 3.05 6.64 3.28
N SER A 128 4.18 7.33 3.39
CA SER A 128 4.19 8.76 3.64
C SER A 128 3.96 9.53 2.35
N ARG A 129 2.80 10.20 2.26
CA ARG A 129 2.45 11.01 1.08
C ARG A 129 3.50 12.08 0.75
N GLU A 130 4.06 12.71 1.76
CA GLU A 130 5.09 13.74 1.59
C GLU A 130 6.40 13.13 1.07
N LEU A 131 6.87 12.02 1.66
CA LEU A 131 8.08 11.33 1.21
C LEU A 131 7.89 10.76 -0.20
N PHE A 132 6.70 10.20 -0.49
CA PHE A 132 6.37 9.71 -1.81
C PHE A 132 6.36 10.84 -2.85
N ARG A 133 5.69 11.96 -2.56
CA ARG A 133 5.68 13.13 -3.43
C ARG A 133 7.09 13.62 -3.75
N GLN A 134 7.92 13.79 -2.70
CA GLN A 134 9.32 14.20 -2.87
C GLN A 134 10.12 13.20 -3.71
N ALA A 135 9.91 11.90 -3.50
CA ALA A 135 10.55 10.85 -4.30
C ALA A 135 10.18 10.95 -5.77
N MET A 136 8.90 11.14 -6.09
CA MET A 136 8.42 11.30 -7.47
C MET A 136 8.97 12.57 -8.14
N GLU A 137 8.95 13.69 -7.43
CA GLU A 137 9.50 14.96 -7.92
C GLU A 137 11.02 14.86 -8.19
N ASN A 138 11.77 14.17 -7.32
CA ASN A 138 13.22 13.97 -7.48
C ASN A 138 13.60 13.18 -8.73
N ILE A 139 12.74 12.27 -9.18
CA ILE A 139 12.93 11.51 -10.43
C ILE A 139 12.22 12.16 -11.63
N GLY A 140 11.67 13.37 -11.46
CA GLY A 140 11.03 14.15 -12.54
C GLY A 140 9.62 13.69 -12.91
N LEU A 141 8.97 12.88 -12.10
CA LEU A 141 7.58 12.48 -12.29
C LEU A 141 6.64 13.53 -11.71
N LYS A 142 5.47 13.65 -12.35
CA LYS A 142 4.42 14.56 -11.90
C LYS A 142 3.47 13.81 -10.96
N VAL A 143 3.07 14.48 -9.91
CA VAL A 143 2.00 14.08 -8.99
C VAL A 143 0.87 15.11 -9.04
N PRO A 144 -0.36 14.77 -8.65
CA PRO A 144 -1.42 15.76 -8.48
C PRO A 144 -0.97 16.88 -7.54
N GLN A 145 -1.33 18.12 -7.88
CA GLN A 145 -1.01 19.25 -7.02
C GLN A 145 -1.73 19.08 -5.69
N SER A 146 -1.03 19.20 -4.58
CA SER A 146 -1.60 19.06 -3.24
C SER A 146 -1.00 20.07 -2.27
N ALA A 147 -1.77 20.42 -1.25
CA ALA A 147 -1.32 21.27 -0.16
C ALA A 147 -2.04 20.89 1.15
N ILE A 148 -1.39 21.15 2.27
CA ILE A 148 -1.93 20.92 3.61
C ILE A 148 -2.51 22.22 4.13
N ALA A 149 -3.71 22.15 4.73
CA ALA A 149 -4.38 23.22 5.41
C ALA A 149 -4.61 22.86 6.89
N HIS A 150 -4.29 23.79 7.78
CA HIS A 150 -4.53 23.66 9.22
C HIS A 150 -5.65 24.56 9.75
N ASN A 151 -6.15 25.44 8.91
CA ASN A 151 -7.22 26.40 9.22
C ASN A 151 -7.92 26.86 7.94
N MET A 152 -9.05 27.55 8.09
CA MET A 152 -9.86 28.01 6.99
C MET A 152 -9.19 29.05 6.08
N ASP A 153 -8.22 29.83 6.60
CA ASP A 153 -7.49 30.80 5.78
C ASP A 153 -6.53 30.07 4.82
N ASP A 154 -5.90 28.98 5.28
CA ASP A 154 -5.15 28.09 4.40
C ASP A 154 -6.03 27.47 3.32
N VAL A 155 -7.24 26.98 3.70
CA VAL A 155 -8.21 26.41 2.77
C VAL A 155 -8.55 27.40 1.65
N ARG A 156 -8.89 28.65 1.99
CA ARG A 156 -9.20 29.69 0.99
C ARG A 156 -8.03 30.03 0.10
N ARG A 157 -6.83 30.13 0.67
CA ARG A 157 -5.61 30.37 -0.08
C ARG A 157 -5.32 29.25 -1.08
N ILE A 158 -5.44 28.00 -0.66
CA ILE A 158 -5.23 26.83 -1.49
C ILE A 158 -6.30 26.78 -2.59
N GLY A 159 -7.58 26.94 -2.24
CA GLY A 159 -8.70 26.95 -3.19
C GLY A 159 -8.58 28.00 -4.28
N SER A 160 -7.93 29.12 -3.98
CA SER A 160 -7.67 30.18 -4.96
C SER A 160 -6.49 29.87 -5.90
N SER A 161 -5.66 28.88 -5.58
CA SER A 161 -4.42 28.55 -6.31
C SER A 161 -4.47 27.26 -7.12
N MET A 162 -5.47 26.40 -6.88
CA MET A 162 -5.65 25.11 -7.55
C MET A 162 -6.95 25.06 -8.36
N PRO A 163 -6.97 24.30 -9.46
CA PRO A 163 -8.20 24.11 -10.24
C PRO A 163 -9.18 23.15 -9.53
N PHE A 164 -10.48 23.40 -9.65
CA PHE A 164 -11.51 22.45 -9.28
C PHE A 164 -11.70 21.37 -10.38
N PRO A 165 -12.21 20.17 -10.00
CA PRO A 165 -12.55 19.73 -8.67
C PRO A 165 -11.34 19.42 -7.79
N MET A 166 -11.52 19.50 -6.46
CA MET A 166 -10.49 19.18 -5.47
C MET A 166 -10.97 18.06 -4.55
N ILE A 167 -10.05 17.22 -4.09
CA ILE A 167 -10.30 16.17 -3.09
C ILE A 167 -9.81 16.68 -1.74
N ILE A 168 -10.63 16.56 -0.72
CA ILE A 168 -10.30 16.88 0.66
C ILE A 168 -10.15 15.59 1.45
N ARG A 169 -9.02 15.44 2.14
CA ARG A 169 -8.69 14.25 2.93
C ARG A 169 -8.20 14.67 4.31
N PRO A 170 -9.03 14.53 5.35
CA PRO A 170 -8.59 14.78 6.72
C PRO A 170 -7.48 13.83 7.14
N ALA A 171 -6.54 14.33 7.94
CA ALA A 171 -5.48 13.51 8.49
C ALA A 171 -6.00 12.62 9.63
N PHE A 172 -5.52 11.38 9.69
CA PHE A 172 -5.82 10.39 10.74
C PHE A 172 -7.31 10.05 10.92
N THR A 173 -8.12 10.16 9.87
CA THR A 173 -9.51 9.70 9.87
C THR A 173 -9.65 8.35 9.16
N LEU A 174 -10.65 7.56 9.57
CA LEU A 174 -10.94 6.25 8.97
C LEU A 174 -12.14 6.35 8.01
N GLY A 175 -12.10 5.56 6.93
CA GLY A 175 -13.26 5.36 6.06
C GLY A 175 -13.74 6.61 5.31
N GLY A 176 -12.87 7.60 5.09
CA GLY A 176 -13.24 8.81 4.37
C GLY A 176 -14.04 9.83 5.20
N THR A 177 -14.14 9.63 6.51
CA THR A 177 -14.88 10.55 7.41
C THR A 177 -14.37 11.98 7.32
N GLY A 178 -15.24 12.94 7.05
CA GLY A 178 -14.92 14.37 6.91
C GLY A 178 -14.19 14.72 5.61
N GLY A 179 -14.00 13.76 4.70
CA GLY A 179 -13.44 13.98 3.37
C GLY A 179 -14.52 14.08 2.30
N GLY A 180 -14.14 14.59 1.13
CA GLY A 180 -15.07 14.72 0.02
C GLY A 180 -14.43 15.34 -1.22
N ILE A 181 -15.29 15.65 -2.19
CA ILE A 181 -14.88 16.29 -3.45
C ILE A 181 -15.59 17.63 -3.54
N ALA A 182 -14.81 18.69 -3.66
CA ALA A 182 -15.30 20.04 -3.86
C ALA A 182 -15.27 20.41 -5.35
N TYR A 183 -16.37 20.90 -5.87
CA TYR A 183 -16.50 21.35 -7.26
C TYR A 183 -16.39 22.87 -7.38
N ASN A 184 -16.47 23.57 -6.28
CA ASN A 184 -16.39 25.03 -6.19
C ASN A 184 -15.87 25.44 -4.81
N MET A 185 -15.72 26.75 -4.56
CA MET A 185 -15.18 27.28 -3.30
C MET A 185 -16.11 27.02 -2.09
N GLU A 186 -17.43 27.07 -2.31
CA GLU A 186 -18.41 26.84 -1.23
C GLU A 186 -18.34 25.40 -0.73
N ASP A 187 -18.33 24.42 -1.65
CA ASP A 187 -18.11 23.01 -1.32
C ASP A 187 -16.80 22.83 -0.58
N LEU A 188 -15.73 23.50 -1.05
CA LEU A 188 -14.39 23.39 -0.46
C LEU A 188 -14.38 23.87 1.00
N GLU A 189 -15.00 25.04 1.27
CA GLU A 189 -15.06 25.59 2.62
C GLU A 189 -15.89 24.71 3.58
N GLU A 190 -17.02 24.18 3.10
CA GLU A 190 -17.88 23.28 3.89
C GLU A 190 -17.13 21.97 4.22
N ILE A 191 -16.67 21.24 3.19
CA ILE A 191 -16.05 19.93 3.38
C ILE A 191 -14.74 20.05 4.16
N ALA A 192 -13.92 21.07 3.88
CA ALA A 192 -12.66 21.24 4.59
C ALA A 192 -12.89 21.69 6.06
N GLY A 193 -13.95 22.45 6.35
CA GLY A 193 -14.35 22.80 7.70
C GLY A 193 -14.71 21.57 8.53
N ASP A 194 -15.52 20.69 7.96
CA ASP A 194 -15.88 19.40 8.57
C ASP A 194 -14.62 18.50 8.73
N GLY A 195 -13.77 18.47 7.73
CA GLY A 195 -12.52 17.72 7.75
C GLY A 195 -11.55 18.19 8.83
N LEU A 196 -11.36 19.49 9.00
CA LEU A 196 -10.54 20.08 10.07
C LEU A 196 -11.07 19.74 11.46
N THR A 197 -12.41 19.68 11.60
CA THR A 197 -13.07 19.30 12.85
C THR A 197 -12.93 17.81 13.13
N ALA A 198 -13.03 16.97 12.10
CA ALA A 198 -12.93 15.52 12.22
C ALA A 198 -11.49 15.03 12.45
N SER A 199 -10.51 15.79 11.97
CA SER A 199 -9.08 15.43 12.15
C SER A 199 -8.63 15.70 13.58
N PRO A 200 -8.06 14.70 14.29
CA PRO A 200 -7.57 14.88 15.65
C PRO A 200 -6.39 15.85 15.76
N VAL A 201 -5.76 16.20 14.64
CA VAL A 201 -4.65 17.16 14.56
C VAL A 201 -5.03 18.43 13.81
N SER A 202 -6.34 18.64 13.51
CA SER A 202 -6.86 19.78 12.75
C SER A 202 -6.09 20.01 11.44
N GLU A 203 -5.95 18.95 10.65
CA GLU A 203 -5.22 18.98 9.39
C GLU A 203 -6.03 18.32 8.28
N VAL A 204 -6.12 18.98 7.13
CA VAL A 204 -6.66 18.39 5.90
C VAL A 204 -5.70 18.57 4.75
N MET A 205 -5.56 17.55 3.93
CA MET A 205 -4.90 17.65 2.65
C MET A 205 -5.95 17.99 1.58
N ILE A 206 -5.65 19.01 0.78
CA ILE A 206 -6.44 19.42 -0.40
C ILE A 206 -5.61 19.07 -1.62
N GLU A 207 -6.18 18.31 -2.53
CA GLU A 207 -5.50 17.75 -3.69
C GLU A 207 -6.31 17.95 -4.97
N GLN A 208 -5.65 18.25 -6.07
CA GLN A 208 -6.27 18.30 -7.37
C GLN A 208 -6.91 16.95 -7.72
N SER A 209 -8.18 16.94 -8.06
CA SER A 209 -8.88 15.72 -8.44
C SER A 209 -8.44 15.24 -9.82
N VAL A 210 -8.25 13.94 -9.94
CA VAL A 210 -8.02 13.24 -11.21
C VAL A 210 -9.22 12.37 -11.62
N ILE A 211 -10.39 12.62 -11.02
CA ILE A 211 -11.63 11.96 -11.40
C ILE A 211 -11.89 12.08 -12.89
N GLY A 212 -12.27 10.96 -13.51
CA GLY A 212 -12.55 10.89 -14.94
C GLY A 212 -11.30 10.67 -15.81
N TRP A 213 -10.10 10.65 -15.23
CA TRP A 213 -8.90 10.27 -15.97
C TRP A 213 -8.89 8.76 -16.23
N LYS A 214 -8.13 8.34 -17.24
CA LYS A 214 -7.83 6.93 -17.45
C LYS A 214 -6.87 6.44 -16.37
N GLU A 215 -7.06 5.20 -15.91
CA GLU A 215 -6.25 4.56 -14.91
C GLU A 215 -5.48 3.39 -15.52
N PHE A 216 -4.17 3.41 -15.35
CA PHE A 216 -3.26 2.34 -15.76
C PHE A 216 -2.31 2.03 -14.62
N GLU A 217 -1.97 0.75 -14.51
CA GLU A 217 -1.05 0.25 -13.50
C GLU A 217 0.07 -0.57 -14.18
N MET A 218 1.21 -0.65 -13.52
CA MET A 218 2.33 -1.50 -13.94
C MET A 218 2.75 -2.38 -12.79
N GLU A 219 2.69 -3.68 -12.96
CA GLU A 219 3.29 -4.62 -12.02
C GLU A 219 4.78 -4.75 -12.28
N VAL A 220 5.58 -4.44 -11.29
CA VAL A 220 7.04 -4.33 -11.41
C VAL A 220 7.73 -5.13 -10.32
N MET A 221 8.74 -5.90 -10.70
CA MET A 221 9.63 -6.59 -9.77
C MET A 221 11.06 -6.11 -9.96
N ARG A 222 11.73 -5.76 -8.85
CA ARG A 222 13.13 -5.36 -8.84
C ARG A 222 13.89 -6.14 -7.78
N ASP A 223 15.02 -6.70 -8.13
CA ASP A 223 15.87 -7.43 -7.19
C ASP A 223 17.00 -6.54 -6.61
N THR A 224 17.74 -7.08 -5.65
CA THR A 224 18.85 -6.39 -5.01
C THR A 224 20.06 -6.16 -5.93
N ALA A 225 20.10 -6.80 -7.09
CA ALA A 225 21.10 -6.61 -8.13
C ALA A 225 20.66 -5.62 -9.21
N ASP A 226 19.55 -4.91 -8.96
CA ASP A 226 18.96 -3.91 -9.85
C ASP A 226 18.38 -4.50 -11.16
N ASN A 227 18.09 -5.78 -11.18
CA ASN A 227 17.32 -6.37 -12.28
C ASN A 227 15.86 -6.00 -12.11
N CYS A 228 15.32 -5.27 -13.08
CA CYS A 228 13.94 -4.78 -13.05
C CYS A 228 13.12 -5.39 -14.18
N VAL A 229 11.97 -5.95 -13.85
CA VAL A 229 11.06 -6.61 -14.79
C VAL A 229 9.67 -5.99 -14.67
N ILE A 230 9.12 -5.56 -15.79
CA ILE A 230 7.70 -5.24 -15.91
C ILE A 230 6.97 -6.57 -16.10
N VAL A 231 6.25 -7.01 -15.10
CA VAL A 231 5.50 -8.29 -15.11
C VAL A 231 4.31 -8.18 -16.05
N CYS A 232 3.51 -7.12 -15.89
CA CYS A 232 2.41 -6.79 -16.80
C CYS A 232 2.04 -5.31 -16.72
N SER A 233 1.30 -4.85 -17.73
CA SER A 233 0.57 -3.59 -17.71
C SER A 233 -0.90 -3.86 -17.52
N ILE A 234 -1.58 -3.03 -16.77
CA ILE A 234 -2.98 -3.18 -16.39
C ILE A 234 -3.73 -1.92 -16.76
N GLU A 235 -4.96 -2.07 -17.22
CA GLU A 235 -5.89 -0.99 -17.51
C GLU A 235 -7.19 -1.20 -16.75
N ASN A 236 -7.62 -0.20 -16.00
CA ASN A 236 -8.96 -0.14 -15.44
C ASN A 236 -9.88 0.51 -16.47
N VAL A 237 -10.93 -0.22 -16.89
CA VAL A 237 -11.86 0.24 -17.94
C VAL A 237 -12.68 1.43 -17.44
N ASP A 238 -13.05 1.40 -16.15
CA ASP A 238 -13.72 2.51 -15.51
C ASP A 238 -12.73 3.66 -15.26
N ALA A 239 -13.25 4.88 -15.31
CA ALA A 239 -12.43 6.05 -15.08
C ALA A 239 -12.02 6.17 -13.60
N MET A 240 -10.93 6.88 -13.34
CA MET A 240 -10.45 7.22 -12.01
C MET A 240 -11.58 7.78 -11.14
N GLY A 241 -11.73 7.25 -9.93
CA GLY A 241 -12.81 7.52 -8.99
C GLY A 241 -13.67 6.30 -8.71
N VAL A 242 -13.64 5.28 -9.55
CA VAL A 242 -14.15 3.94 -9.25
C VAL A 242 -13.03 3.14 -8.60
N HIS A 243 -13.33 2.45 -7.50
CA HIS A 243 -12.32 1.62 -6.83
C HIS A 243 -11.86 0.48 -7.76
N THR A 244 -10.56 0.22 -7.83
CA THR A 244 -9.98 -0.82 -8.70
C THR A 244 -10.65 -2.20 -8.54
N GLY A 245 -11.00 -2.57 -7.31
CA GLY A 245 -11.73 -3.82 -7.02
C GLY A 245 -13.15 -3.89 -7.56
N ASP A 246 -13.73 -2.75 -7.94
CA ASP A 246 -15.09 -2.63 -8.50
C ASP A 246 -15.07 -2.35 -10.01
N SER A 247 -13.89 -2.16 -10.59
CA SER A 247 -13.67 -1.88 -12.02
C SER A 247 -13.39 -3.16 -12.80
N ILE A 248 -13.71 -3.13 -14.11
CA ILE A 248 -13.23 -4.14 -15.04
C ILE A 248 -11.75 -3.89 -15.30
N THR A 249 -10.93 -4.82 -14.84
CA THR A 249 -9.47 -4.75 -14.96
C THR A 249 -8.98 -5.66 -16.08
N VAL A 250 -8.17 -5.13 -16.99
CA VAL A 250 -7.66 -5.86 -18.16
C VAL A 250 -6.14 -5.84 -18.17
N ALA A 251 -5.52 -7.00 -18.30
CA ALA A 251 -4.09 -7.18 -18.48
C ALA A 251 -3.80 -8.03 -19.73
N PRO A 252 -2.91 -7.60 -20.64
CA PRO A 252 -2.22 -6.31 -20.66
C PRO A 252 -3.14 -5.15 -21.04
N ALA A 253 -2.73 -3.91 -20.71
CA ALA A 253 -3.44 -2.70 -21.10
C ALA A 253 -3.67 -2.64 -22.61
N GLN A 254 -4.90 -2.29 -23.03
CA GLN A 254 -5.35 -2.39 -24.43
C GLN A 254 -5.33 -1.05 -25.17
N THR A 255 -5.45 0.06 -24.47
CA THR A 255 -5.63 1.38 -25.09
C THR A 255 -4.39 2.28 -25.06
N LEU A 256 -3.28 1.80 -24.52
CA LEU A 256 -2.00 2.51 -24.56
C LEU A 256 -1.38 2.41 -25.96
N THR A 257 -0.92 3.55 -26.47
CA THR A 257 0.01 3.55 -27.60
C THR A 257 1.41 3.11 -27.14
N ASP A 258 2.24 2.63 -28.07
CA ASP A 258 3.65 2.27 -27.78
C ASP A 258 4.38 3.40 -27.05
N ARG A 259 4.16 4.64 -27.45
CA ARG A 259 4.82 5.79 -26.85
C ARG A 259 4.39 6.04 -25.40
N GLU A 260 3.12 5.84 -25.09
CA GLU A 260 2.58 5.95 -23.73
C GLU A 260 3.06 4.80 -22.86
N TYR A 261 3.02 3.59 -23.38
CA TYR A 261 3.56 2.41 -22.70
C TYR A 261 5.05 2.60 -22.33
N GLN A 262 5.88 3.05 -23.28
CA GLN A 262 7.29 3.30 -23.01
C GLN A 262 7.51 4.36 -21.93
N LYS A 263 6.70 5.42 -21.88
CA LYS A 263 6.76 6.43 -20.83
C LYS A 263 6.42 5.86 -19.45
N MET A 264 5.38 5.03 -19.38
CA MET A 264 4.99 4.36 -18.13
C MET A 264 6.06 3.37 -17.67
N ARG A 265 6.62 2.60 -18.61
CA ARG A 265 7.72 1.70 -18.32
C ARG A 265 8.94 2.46 -17.78
N ASP A 266 9.35 3.52 -18.44
CA ASP A 266 10.51 4.30 -18.04
C ASP A 266 10.29 4.96 -16.66
N ALA A 267 9.07 5.43 -16.38
CA ALA A 267 8.68 5.91 -15.06
C ALA A 267 8.77 4.81 -13.99
N SER A 268 8.25 3.62 -14.29
CA SER A 268 8.28 2.47 -13.37
C SER A 268 9.72 2.00 -13.08
N LEU A 269 10.60 2.09 -14.06
CA LEU A 269 12.03 1.77 -13.87
C LEU A 269 12.75 2.83 -13.04
N ALA A 270 12.27 4.08 -13.04
CA ALA A 270 12.87 5.17 -12.28
C ALA A 270 12.43 5.19 -10.80
N ILE A 271 11.25 4.64 -10.51
CA ILE A 271 10.74 4.47 -9.14
C ILE A 271 11.49 3.37 -8.41
#